data_8a6998a97645cf70e95a1e1c1cf4fe2c
#
_entry.id   8a6998a97645cf70e95a1e1c1cf4fe2c
#
_cell.length_a   1.000
_cell.length_b   1.000
_cell.length_c   1.000
_cell.angle_alpha   90.00
_cell.angle_beta   90.00
_cell.angle_gamma   90.00
#
_symmetry.space_group_name_H-M   'P 1'
#
loop_
_entity.id
_entity.type
_entity.pdbx_description
1 polymer ?
#
loop_
_entity_poly.entity_id
_entity_poly.type
_entity_poly.pdbx_seq_one_letter_code
_entity_poly.pdbx_strand_id
1 'polypeptide(L)'
;MSEKEYIVSLKRGVDPAAFGAEMTQSSGSGTVPNRSVDVVNKREASQRNTHYALTAEEVEKLKNDDRVVGVEIPPDQRDDISIGLAGRQIANFNKTSLNDGNHVNWGLRRCISNTNPYGISEAVSGDYTYSLNGEGVDVVIQDSGIERTHPEWEDESGNSRLFEIDWYAESGVSSDVQSPFHYRDYDGHGTHVAGIAVGKNYGWAKNARIFSMKVAGLEGTGDVGGIPIVYCFDAIKLWHRNKPIDPITGYRRPTVVNMSWGYGSYFYNVDRGVYRGTSWNSPDTTGIYRDTSKGMIGSPVDETYGYRFGIRLSSIDTDIQEMIDEGIHIVVAAGNYRQKIDVPGGVDYDNYFVNTSNIGYYYNRGSSPYDDQAFIVGNTDSLVYSANVEQKAGSSETGPGVDLYAPGTNIISSCSNANQFAAIPYYLDSAYTQVNLSGTSMAAPQVAGHLACILQMKPNISVDDLKTKVINQSVKDYIYSTGLNNDYTNERSISNGNNRFLYTPYSNEYSFTIERNS
;
A
#
# COMPACT_ATOMS: atom_id res chain seq x y z
N MET A 1 -20.29 17.33 -28.35
CA MET A 1 -20.21 16.68 -27.03
C MET A 1 -19.18 17.43 -26.23
N SER A 2 -19.36 17.65 -24.93
CA SER A 2 -18.40 18.36 -24.09
C SER A 2 -17.15 17.50 -23.87
N GLU A 3 -16.00 18.10 -23.99
CA GLU A 3 -14.74 17.50 -23.61
C GLU A 3 -14.57 17.49 -22.09
N LYS A 4 -13.89 16.48 -21.58
CA LYS A 4 -13.45 16.36 -20.18
C LYS A 4 -11.99 15.96 -20.15
N GLU A 5 -11.33 16.21 -19.04
CA GLU A 5 -9.99 15.72 -18.79
C GLU A 5 -9.98 14.20 -18.57
N TYR A 6 -9.07 13.52 -19.27
CA TYR A 6 -8.79 12.10 -19.08
C TYR A 6 -7.29 11.86 -19.07
N ILE A 7 -6.84 10.93 -18.21
CA ILE A 7 -5.50 10.38 -18.24
C ILE A 7 -5.48 9.22 -19.24
N VAL A 8 -4.58 9.29 -20.21
CA VAL A 8 -4.28 8.16 -21.11
C VAL A 8 -2.98 7.52 -20.66
N SER A 9 -3.04 6.26 -20.27
CA SER A 9 -1.91 5.46 -19.80
C SER A 9 -1.44 4.50 -20.90
N LEU A 10 -0.14 4.54 -21.23
CA LEU A 10 0.44 3.73 -22.29
C LEU A 10 1.06 2.43 -21.76
N LYS A 11 1.03 1.38 -22.56
CA LYS A 11 1.74 0.12 -22.27
C LYS A 11 3.27 0.35 -22.26
N ARG A 12 3.96 -0.47 -21.46
CA ARG A 12 5.43 -0.48 -21.43
C ARG A 12 5.99 -0.73 -22.84
N GLY A 13 7.00 0.04 -23.24
CA GLY A 13 7.64 -0.08 -24.56
C GLY A 13 6.98 0.71 -25.69
N VAL A 14 5.86 1.40 -25.44
CA VAL A 14 5.28 2.37 -26.38
C VAL A 14 6.09 3.67 -26.30
N ASP A 15 6.43 4.26 -27.45
CA ASP A 15 7.07 5.58 -27.50
C ASP A 15 6.04 6.69 -27.16
N PRO A 16 6.16 7.35 -25.99
CA PRO A 16 5.18 8.36 -25.58
C PRO A 16 5.25 9.64 -26.43
N ALA A 17 6.43 9.97 -26.97
CA ALA A 17 6.60 11.14 -27.81
C ALA A 17 5.92 10.96 -29.16
N ALA A 18 6.08 9.77 -29.77
CA ALA A 18 5.41 9.43 -31.01
C ALA A 18 3.88 9.37 -30.82
N PHE A 19 3.40 8.74 -29.74
CA PHE A 19 1.96 8.69 -29.42
C PHE A 19 1.40 10.09 -29.18
N GLY A 20 2.07 10.93 -28.39
CA GLY A 20 1.66 12.30 -28.13
C GLY A 20 1.62 13.17 -29.38
N ALA A 21 2.58 12.97 -30.30
CA ALA A 21 2.57 13.65 -31.60
C ALA A 21 1.35 13.25 -32.45
N GLU A 22 0.95 11.97 -32.46
CA GLU A 22 -0.28 11.53 -33.12
C GLU A 22 -1.53 12.16 -32.51
N MET A 23 -1.61 12.27 -31.19
CA MET A 23 -2.74 12.87 -30.47
C MET A 23 -2.92 14.36 -30.76
N THR A 24 -1.82 15.08 -31.03
CA THR A 24 -1.82 16.54 -31.24
C THR A 24 -1.83 16.96 -32.72
N GLN A 25 -1.87 16.01 -33.67
CA GLN A 25 -1.95 16.32 -35.08
C GLN A 25 -3.34 16.83 -35.48
N SER A 26 -3.37 17.87 -36.31
CA SER A 26 -4.63 18.46 -36.82
C SER A 26 -5.35 17.59 -37.86
N SER A 27 -4.69 16.62 -38.43
CA SER A 27 -5.25 15.64 -39.38
C SER A 27 -4.35 14.41 -39.38
N GLY A 28 -4.91 13.22 -39.42
CA GLY A 28 -4.09 12.03 -39.53
C GLY A 28 -4.79 10.72 -39.22
N SER A 29 -4.07 9.65 -39.42
CA SER A 29 -4.46 8.26 -39.14
C SER A 29 -4.30 7.87 -37.68
N GLY A 30 -4.21 8.83 -36.77
CA GLY A 30 -4.04 8.57 -35.34
C GLY A 30 -5.28 7.90 -34.71
N THR A 31 -5.12 7.44 -33.48
CA THR A 31 -6.16 6.83 -32.67
C THR A 31 -7.33 7.78 -32.37
N VAL A 32 -7.07 9.10 -32.37
CA VAL A 32 -8.07 10.15 -32.23
C VAL A 32 -8.35 10.76 -33.61
N PRO A 33 -9.60 10.81 -34.06
CA PRO A 33 -9.89 11.18 -35.44
C PRO A 33 -9.72 12.67 -35.71
N ASN A 34 -8.92 12.94 -36.72
CA ASN A 34 -8.91 14.16 -37.53
C ASN A 34 -8.92 15.51 -36.81
N ARG A 35 -8.41 15.59 -35.57
CA ARG A 35 -8.23 16.85 -34.87
C ARG A 35 -7.00 16.81 -33.96
N SER A 36 -6.47 17.96 -33.67
CA SER A 36 -5.54 18.13 -32.55
C SER A 36 -6.31 18.04 -31.23
N VAL A 37 -5.84 17.19 -30.33
CA VAL A 37 -6.36 17.06 -28.97
C VAL A 37 -5.55 17.96 -28.05
N ASP A 38 -6.22 18.71 -27.18
CA ASP A 38 -5.54 19.56 -26.22
C ASP A 38 -4.89 18.71 -25.11
N VAL A 39 -3.60 18.97 -24.87
CA VAL A 39 -2.87 18.41 -23.74
C VAL A 39 -3.17 19.28 -22.52
N VAL A 40 -3.89 18.73 -21.55
CA VAL A 40 -4.26 19.45 -20.31
C VAL A 40 -3.09 19.48 -19.34
N ASN A 41 -2.43 18.34 -19.18
CA ASN A 41 -1.26 18.22 -18.33
C ASN A 41 -0.29 17.17 -18.88
N LYS A 42 0.91 17.61 -19.20
CA LYS A 42 2.03 16.71 -19.55
C LYS A 42 2.93 16.59 -18.34
N ARG A 43 2.79 15.49 -17.63
CA ARG A 43 3.65 15.18 -16.49
C ARG A 43 5.07 14.92 -17.00
N GLU A 44 6.03 15.76 -16.64
CA GLU A 44 7.42 15.61 -17.13
C GLU A 44 8.10 14.36 -16.58
N ALA A 45 7.72 13.92 -15.40
CA ALA A 45 8.27 12.76 -14.73
C ALA A 45 7.59 11.45 -15.14
N SER A 46 6.31 11.48 -15.46
CA SER A 46 5.62 10.32 -16.01
C SER A 46 5.81 10.26 -17.51
N GLN A 47 6.43 9.19 -17.99
CA GLN A 47 6.62 8.99 -19.42
C GLN A 47 5.38 8.42 -20.08
N ARG A 48 4.51 7.73 -19.34
CA ARG A 48 3.42 6.92 -19.88
C ARG A 48 2.03 7.46 -19.59
N ASN A 49 1.88 8.42 -18.67
CA ASN A 49 0.62 9.07 -18.34
C ASN A 49 0.59 10.49 -18.88
N THR A 50 -0.38 10.81 -19.71
CA THR A 50 -0.62 12.16 -20.22
C THR A 50 -2.10 12.50 -20.11
N HIS A 51 -2.40 13.74 -19.70
CA HIS A 51 -3.76 14.23 -19.55
C HIS A 51 -4.20 14.96 -20.82
N TYR A 52 -5.32 14.54 -21.40
CA TYR A 52 -5.91 15.13 -22.61
C TYR A 52 -7.35 15.55 -22.39
N ALA A 53 -7.78 16.60 -23.12
CA ALA A 53 -9.19 16.97 -23.21
C ALA A 53 -9.88 16.12 -24.30
N LEU A 54 -10.72 15.17 -23.89
CA LEU A 54 -11.33 14.18 -24.77
C LEU A 54 -12.86 14.18 -24.67
N THR A 55 -13.51 13.85 -25.79
CA THR A 55 -14.93 13.49 -25.83
C THR A 55 -15.13 12.03 -25.45
N ALA A 56 -16.34 11.65 -25.03
CA ALA A 56 -16.66 10.25 -24.68
C ALA A 56 -16.44 9.28 -25.86
N GLU A 57 -16.65 9.73 -27.09
CA GLU A 57 -16.42 8.92 -28.30
C GLU A 57 -14.93 8.65 -28.52
N GLU A 58 -14.09 9.64 -28.29
CA GLU A 58 -12.62 9.52 -28.40
C GLU A 58 -12.06 8.61 -27.31
N VAL A 59 -12.59 8.69 -26.07
CA VAL A 59 -12.25 7.77 -24.98
C VAL A 59 -12.50 6.32 -25.38
N GLU A 60 -13.65 6.00 -25.96
CA GLU A 60 -13.96 4.63 -26.37
C GLU A 60 -13.04 4.13 -27.51
N LYS A 61 -12.60 5.02 -28.40
CA LYS A 61 -11.60 4.67 -29.41
C LYS A 61 -10.23 4.37 -28.80
N LEU A 62 -9.78 5.21 -27.87
CA LEU A 62 -8.50 5.03 -27.19
C LEU A 62 -8.45 3.78 -26.31
N LYS A 63 -9.56 3.41 -25.65
CA LYS A 63 -9.66 2.15 -24.90
C LYS A 63 -9.45 0.91 -25.77
N ASN A 64 -9.72 1.01 -27.08
CA ASN A 64 -9.53 -0.07 -28.03
C ASN A 64 -8.18 0.00 -28.79
N ASP A 65 -7.30 0.93 -28.42
CA ASP A 65 -5.94 1.02 -29.00
C ASP A 65 -5.01 0.05 -28.24
N ASP A 66 -4.35 -0.83 -28.99
CA ASP A 66 -3.45 -1.84 -28.42
C ASP A 66 -2.26 -1.25 -27.66
N ARG A 67 -1.96 0.03 -27.82
CA ARG A 67 -0.87 0.76 -27.15
C ARG A 67 -1.31 1.33 -25.79
N VAL A 68 -2.60 1.39 -25.54
CA VAL A 68 -3.19 2.00 -24.34
C VAL A 68 -3.47 0.93 -23.28
N VAL A 69 -3.12 1.21 -22.03
CA VAL A 69 -3.48 0.40 -20.86
C VAL A 69 -4.86 0.79 -20.37
N GLY A 70 -5.14 2.10 -20.31
CA GLY A 70 -6.41 2.62 -19.83
C GLY A 70 -6.58 4.09 -20.15
N VAL A 71 -7.85 4.54 -20.10
CA VAL A 71 -8.26 5.93 -20.23
C VAL A 71 -9.22 6.22 -19.08
N GLU A 72 -8.83 7.10 -18.17
CA GLU A 72 -9.51 7.33 -16.90
C GLU A 72 -9.72 8.82 -16.63
N ILE A 73 -10.81 9.15 -15.95
CA ILE A 73 -10.94 10.47 -15.31
C ILE A 73 -9.91 10.52 -14.18
N PRO A 74 -9.19 11.65 -13.99
CA PRO A 74 -8.25 11.79 -12.87
C PRO A 74 -8.89 11.38 -11.54
N PRO A 75 -8.17 10.60 -10.68
CA PRO A 75 -8.75 10.06 -9.45
C PRO A 75 -9.32 11.11 -8.49
N ASP A 76 -8.72 12.30 -8.46
CA ASP A 76 -9.15 13.45 -7.67
C ASP A 76 -10.45 14.12 -8.17
N GLN A 77 -10.87 13.80 -9.40
CA GLN A 77 -12.12 14.28 -10.01
C GLN A 77 -13.25 13.22 -9.95
N ARG A 78 -13.06 12.15 -9.21
CA ARG A 78 -14.02 11.04 -9.11
C ARG A 78 -14.65 10.97 -7.72
N ASP A 79 -15.98 11.16 -7.66
CA ASP A 79 -16.76 11.05 -6.42
C ASP A 79 -17.12 9.61 -6.04
N ASP A 80 -16.94 8.65 -6.96
CA ASP A 80 -17.30 7.24 -6.77
C ASP A 80 -16.19 6.39 -6.14
N ILE A 81 -15.01 6.98 -5.94
CA ILE A 81 -13.84 6.34 -5.32
C ILE A 81 -13.32 7.19 -4.16
N SER A 82 -12.61 6.54 -3.24
CA SER A 82 -11.92 7.22 -2.15
C SER A 82 -10.67 6.46 -1.73
N ILE A 83 -9.67 7.19 -1.26
CA ILE A 83 -8.54 6.59 -0.55
C ILE A 83 -9.04 6.13 0.81
N GLY A 84 -8.77 4.87 1.16
CA GLY A 84 -9.05 4.30 2.47
C GLY A 84 -7.75 4.01 3.23
N LEU A 85 -7.58 4.65 4.38
CA LEU A 85 -6.61 4.23 5.37
C LEU A 85 -7.20 3.07 6.17
N ALA A 86 -6.44 2.00 6.33
CA ALA A 86 -6.98 0.75 6.81
C ALA A 86 -6.48 0.39 8.22
N GLY A 87 -6.52 1.35 9.13
CA GLY A 87 -6.30 1.14 10.55
C GLY A 87 -7.61 0.96 11.32
N ARG A 88 -7.66 -0.04 12.19
CA ARG A 88 -8.80 -0.31 13.03
C ARG A 88 -8.37 -0.62 14.44
N GLN A 89 -8.98 0.05 15.42
CA GLN A 89 -8.79 -0.29 16.81
C GLN A 89 -9.67 -1.49 17.19
N ILE A 90 -9.04 -2.53 17.76
CA ILE A 90 -9.76 -3.66 18.35
C ILE A 90 -9.66 -3.53 19.88
N ALA A 91 -10.80 -3.37 20.54
CA ALA A 91 -10.87 -3.39 21.99
C ALA A 91 -10.62 -4.81 22.53
N ASN A 92 -10.00 -4.91 23.70
CA ASN A 92 -9.91 -6.12 24.54
C ASN A 92 -8.97 -7.25 24.10
N PHE A 93 -8.03 -7.02 23.20
CA PHE A 93 -6.97 -7.99 22.94
C PHE A 93 -5.60 -7.39 23.27
N ASN A 94 -4.79 -8.11 23.98
CA ASN A 94 -3.50 -7.63 24.44
C ASN A 94 -2.42 -8.70 24.27
N LYS A 95 -1.78 -8.76 23.10
CA LYS A 95 -0.63 -9.61 22.86
C LYS A 95 0.67 -8.96 23.34
N THR A 96 0.65 -7.64 23.51
CA THR A 96 1.64 -6.87 24.26
C THR A 96 0.97 -6.37 25.53
N SER A 97 1.39 -6.84 26.67
CA SER A 97 0.91 -6.28 27.92
C SER A 97 1.48 -4.88 28.08
N LEU A 98 0.61 -3.88 27.99
CA LEU A 98 0.96 -2.51 28.36
C LEU A 98 1.28 -2.40 29.87
N ASN A 99 1.01 -3.45 30.64
CA ASN A 99 1.16 -3.48 32.11
C ASN A 99 2.47 -4.11 32.58
N ASP A 100 3.26 -4.74 31.71
CA ASP A 100 4.51 -5.41 32.08
C ASP A 100 5.78 -4.59 31.80
N GLY A 101 5.62 -3.35 31.32
CA GLY A 101 6.73 -2.45 30.97
C GLY A 101 7.41 -2.76 29.65
N ASN A 102 7.01 -3.82 28.96
CA ASN A 102 7.57 -4.23 27.67
C ASN A 102 6.61 -3.90 26.54
N HIS A 103 6.54 -2.65 26.15
CA HIS A 103 5.74 -2.18 25.01
C HIS A 103 6.35 -2.62 23.69
N VAL A 104 6.31 -3.92 23.40
CA VAL A 104 6.94 -4.50 22.20
C VAL A 104 5.90 -4.73 21.11
N ASN A 105 6.20 -4.31 19.89
CA ASN A 105 5.49 -4.80 18.71
C ASN A 105 5.73 -6.32 18.60
N TRP A 106 4.76 -7.12 18.99
CA TRP A 106 4.86 -8.57 18.99
C TRP A 106 5.18 -9.16 17.61
N GLY A 107 4.81 -8.43 16.54
CA GLY A 107 5.06 -8.84 15.17
C GLY A 107 6.54 -8.96 14.84
N LEU A 108 7.39 -8.07 15.39
CA LEU A 108 8.85 -8.18 15.25
C LEU A 108 9.35 -9.53 15.77
N ARG A 109 9.01 -9.85 17.00
CA ARG A 109 9.45 -11.09 17.64
C ARG A 109 8.87 -12.33 16.98
N ARG A 110 7.62 -12.24 16.47
CA ARG A 110 7.01 -13.36 15.75
C ARG A 110 7.78 -13.67 14.48
N CYS A 111 8.28 -12.68 13.78
CA CYS A 111 8.95 -12.84 12.50
C CYS A 111 10.40 -13.29 12.57
N ILE A 112 11.05 -13.28 13.74
CA ILE A 112 12.42 -13.81 13.91
C ILE A 112 12.46 -15.32 14.15
N SER A 113 11.30 -15.98 14.22
CA SER A 113 11.20 -17.41 14.39
C SER A 113 10.41 -18.03 13.22
N ASN A 114 10.88 -19.15 12.70
CA ASN A 114 10.17 -19.94 11.69
C ASN A 114 9.03 -20.78 12.28
N THR A 115 8.91 -20.81 13.61
CA THR A 115 7.77 -21.38 14.35
C THR A 115 7.18 -20.32 15.25
N ASN A 116 5.91 -20.47 15.65
CA ASN A 116 5.28 -19.52 16.56
C ASN A 116 5.88 -19.65 17.98
N PRO A 117 6.63 -18.64 18.48
CA PRO A 117 7.27 -18.71 19.80
C PRO A 117 6.27 -18.53 20.94
N TYR A 118 5.03 -18.16 20.65
CA TYR A 118 4.00 -17.86 21.65
C TYR A 118 3.02 -19.02 21.85
N GLY A 119 3.03 -20.03 20.95
CA GLY A 119 2.02 -21.07 20.95
C GLY A 119 0.61 -20.49 20.76
N ILE A 120 -0.28 -20.81 21.70
CA ILE A 120 -1.65 -20.25 21.75
C ILE A 120 -1.76 -19.05 22.73
N SER A 121 -0.64 -18.63 23.33
CA SER A 121 -0.66 -17.56 24.35
C SER A 121 -0.94 -16.22 23.71
N GLU A 122 -1.78 -15.44 24.36
CA GLU A 122 -2.03 -14.04 24.02
C GLU A 122 -1.05 -13.10 24.74
N ALA A 123 -0.41 -13.57 25.80
CA ALA A 123 0.60 -12.82 26.52
C ALA A 123 1.96 -12.96 25.82
N VAL A 124 2.59 -11.83 25.53
CA VAL A 124 3.92 -11.76 24.92
C VAL A 124 4.82 -10.96 25.81
N SER A 125 5.91 -11.58 26.22
CA SER A 125 7.01 -10.90 26.88
C SER A 125 8.33 -11.28 26.20
N GLY A 126 9.31 -10.41 26.27
CA GLY A 126 10.67 -10.66 25.83
C GLY A 126 11.16 -9.73 24.74
N ASP A 127 12.47 -9.71 24.58
CA ASP A 127 13.19 -8.78 23.73
C ASP A 127 13.13 -9.21 22.25
N TYR A 128 13.22 -8.22 21.37
CA TYR A 128 13.51 -8.37 19.96
C TYR A 128 15.00 -8.12 19.75
N THR A 129 15.70 -9.12 19.24
CA THR A 129 17.11 -9.03 18.91
C THR A 129 17.31 -8.89 17.40
N TYR A 130 18.22 -8.03 16.97
CA TYR A 130 18.45 -7.73 15.56
C TYR A 130 19.93 -7.44 15.28
N SER A 131 20.37 -7.79 14.07
CA SER A 131 21.71 -7.42 13.55
C SER A 131 21.64 -6.30 12.52
N LEU A 132 20.48 -6.13 11.88
CA LEU A 132 20.23 -5.16 10.84
C LEU A 132 19.22 -4.12 11.33
N ASN A 133 19.48 -2.86 11.05
CA ASN A 133 18.69 -1.73 11.51
C ASN A 133 18.30 -0.73 10.41
N GLY A 134 18.55 -1.08 9.12
CA GLY A 134 18.18 -0.25 7.98
C GLY A 134 19.13 0.95 7.75
N GLU A 135 20.31 0.98 8.37
CA GLU A 135 21.27 2.05 8.13
C GLU A 135 21.63 2.15 6.64
N GLY A 136 21.72 3.38 6.14
CA GLY A 136 22.01 3.63 4.71
C GLY A 136 20.81 3.51 3.79
N VAL A 137 19.59 3.32 4.31
CA VAL A 137 18.35 3.15 3.54
C VAL A 137 17.38 4.31 3.82
N ASP A 138 16.61 4.69 2.81
CA ASP A 138 15.55 5.69 2.90
C ASP A 138 14.19 4.99 2.87
N VAL A 139 13.35 5.27 3.87
CA VAL A 139 11.99 4.75 3.94
C VAL A 139 11.00 5.89 3.81
N VAL A 140 10.16 5.83 2.79
CA VAL A 140 9.07 6.79 2.56
C VAL A 140 7.78 6.17 3.07
N ILE A 141 7.11 6.87 3.97
CA ILE A 141 5.76 6.54 4.43
C ILE A 141 4.79 7.42 3.66
N GLN A 142 4.13 6.82 2.68
CA GLN A 142 3.09 7.49 1.90
C GLN A 142 1.74 7.24 2.56
N ASP A 143 1.27 8.19 3.37
CA ASP A 143 0.16 7.99 4.30
C ASP A 143 -0.49 9.32 4.74
N SER A 144 -1.04 9.41 5.95
CA SER A 144 -1.72 10.58 6.52
C SER A 144 -0.80 11.66 7.10
N GLY A 145 0.51 11.48 7.04
CA GLY A 145 1.51 12.32 7.69
C GLY A 145 2.26 11.56 8.79
N ILE A 146 3.15 12.25 9.51
CA ILE A 146 3.91 11.71 10.64
C ILE A 146 4.02 12.77 11.74
N GLU A 147 3.73 12.43 13.00
CA GLU A 147 4.00 13.30 14.15
C GLU A 147 5.51 13.59 14.23
N ARG A 148 5.88 14.83 13.92
CA ARG A 148 7.27 15.21 13.65
C ARG A 148 8.22 15.04 14.84
N THR A 149 7.72 15.29 16.02
CA THR A 149 8.52 15.39 17.26
C THR A 149 8.49 14.11 18.07
N HIS A 150 7.82 13.05 17.61
CA HIS A 150 7.70 11.81 18.36
C HIS A 150 9.08 11.17 18.60
N PRO A 151 9.44 10.75 19.85
CA PRO A 151 10.77 10.22 20.20
C PRO A 151 11.16 8.93 19.45
N GLU A 152 10.21 8.23 18.85
CA GLU A 152 10.48 7.06 17.99
C GLU A 152 11.36 7.36 16.78
N TRP A 153 11.51 8.64 16.41
CA TRP A 153 12.36 9.06 15.30
C TRP A 153 13.80 9.38 15.69
N GLU A 154 14.13 9.35 16.96
CA GLU A 154 15.48 9.65 17.42
C GLU A 154 16.48 8.52 17.14
N ASP A 155 17.69 8.89 16.73
CA ASP A 155 18.83 8.00 16.73
C ASP A 155 19.41 7.82 18.17
N GLU A 156 20.51 7.07 18.30
CA GLU A 156 21.17 6.85 19.60
C GLU A 156 21.73 8.14 20.23
N SER A 157 21.94 9.18 19.41
CA SER A 157 22.43 10.49 19.84
C SER A 157 21.30 11.48 20.14
N GLY A 158 20.05 11.08 19.97
CA GLY A 158 18.86 11.92 20.15
C GLY A 158 18.54 12.83 18.97
N ASN A 159 19.16 12.62 17.80
CA ASN A 159 18.82 13.38 16.60
C ASN A 159 17.68 12.73 15.85
N SER A 160 16.79 13.55 15.29
CA SER A 160 15.68 13.02 14.47
C SER A 160 16.19 12.40 13.17
N ARG A 161 15.71 11.22 12.84
CA ARG A 161 15.88 10.53 11.57
C ARG A 161 14.77 10.87 10.55
N LEU A 162 13.79 11.65 10.95
CA LEU A 162 12.74 12.17 10.07
C LEU A 162 13.29 13.40 9.33
N PHE A 163 13.41 13.28 8.02
CA PHE A 163 13.85 14.34 7.11
C PHE A 163 12.64 15.08 6.55
N GLU A 164 12.47 16.30 6.97
CA GLU A 164 11.40 17.17 6.50
C GLU A 164 11.86 17.91 5.24
N ILE A 165 11.63 17.32 4.08
CA ILE A 165 11.96 17.92 2.80
C ILE A 165 10.75 18.65 2.20
N ASP A 166 10.99 19.60 1.33
CA ASP A 166 9.99 20.13 0.41
C ASP A 166 10.00 19.27 -0.86
N TRP A 167 8.98 18.41 -1.03
CA TRP A 167 8.89 17.48 -2.14
C TRP A 167 8.87 18.18 -3.51
N TYR A 168 8.24 19.38 -3.61
CA TYR A 168 8.23 20.13 -4.86
C TYR A 168 9.62 20.68 -5.19
N ALA A 169 10.30 21.26 -4.18
CA ALA A 169 11.64 21.80 -4.36
C ALA A 169 12.69 20.72 -4.66
N GLU A 170 12.65 19.59 -3.93
CA GLU A 170 13.61 18.49 -4.07
C GLU A 170 13.43 17.69 -5.38
N SER A 171 12.19 17.55 -5.85
CA SER A 171 11.89 16.81 -7.08
C SER A 171 11.81 17.69 -8.32
N GLY A 172 11.42 18.95 -8.17
CA GLY A 172 11.12 19.85 -9.28
C GLY A 172 9.84 19.49 -10.05
N VAL A 173 8.95 18.66 -9.48
CA VAL A 173 7.73 18.19 -10.14
C VAL A 173 6.70 19.30 -10.36
N SER A 174 6.71 20.32 -9.51
CA SER A 174 5.86 21.51 -9.60
C SER A 174 6.60 22.74 -9.06
N SER A 175 6.20 23.91 -9.50
CA SER A 175 6.62 25.20 -8.91
C SER A 175 5.74 25.63 -7.74
N ASP A 176 4.77 24.82 -7.35
CA ASP A 176 3.92 25.08 -6.19
C ASP A 176 4.72 25.09 -4.89
N VAL A 177 4.16 25.70 -3.86
CA VAL A 177 4.73 25.69 -2.52
C VAL A 177 4.09 24.55 -1.73
N GLN A 178 4.91 23.67 -1.19
CA GLN A 178 4.41 22.61 -0.32
C GLN A 178 3.71 23.21 0.91
N SER A 179 2.56 22.66 1.26
CA SER A 179 1.86 23.07 2.47
C SER A 179 2.76 22.94 3.71
N PRO A 180 2.81 23.96 4.59
CA PRO A 180 3.56 23.85 5.86
C PRO A 180 2.98 22.79 6.79
N PHE A 181 1.82 22.26 6.46
CA PHE A 181 1.12 21.22 7.20
C PHE A 181 1.34 19.80 6.63
N HIS A 182 2.16 19.66 5.61
CA HIS A 182 2.44 18.37 4.97
C HIS A 182 2.84 17.27 5.96
N TYR A 183 3.61 17.62 6.98
CA TYR A 183 4.06 16.69 8.01
C TYR A 183 3.08 16.49 9.17
N ARG A 184 1.96 17.22 9.21
CA ARG A 184 0.97 17.01 10.27
C ARG A 184 0.17 15.73 10.03
N ASP A 185 0.03 14.95 11.08
CA ASP A 185 -0.80 13.76 11.09
C ASP A 185 -1.97 13.96 12.06
N TYR A 186 -3.12 14.34 11.53
CA TYR A 186 -4.37 14.47 12.31
C TYR A 186 -5.15 13.16 12.40
N ASP A 187 -4.78 12.16 11.59
CA ASP A 187 -5.40 10.85 11.60
C ASP A 187 -4.77 9.96 12.68
N GLY A 188 -3.45 9.99 12.81
CA GLY A 188 -2.64 9.11 13.64
C GLY A 188 -2.21 7.83 12.94
N HIS A 189 -2.75 7.54 11.75
CA HIS A 189 -2.48 6.31 11.02
C HIS A 189 -1.05 6.29 10.47
N GLY A 190 -0.60 7.34 9.79
CA GLY A 190 0.74 7.40 9.20
C GLY A 190 1.86 7.37 10.25
N THR A 191 1.65 8.03 11.41
CA THR A 191 2.58 7.93 12.55
C THR A 191 2.68 6.50 13.06
N HIS A 192 1.55 5.79 13.14
CA HIS A 192 1.52 4.39 13.57
C HIS A 192 2.26 3.48 12.58
N VAL A 193 2.00 3.63 11.30
CA VAL A 193 2.67 2.90 10.22
C VAL A 193 4.18 3.14 10.23
N ALA A 194 4.60 4.42 10.37
CA ALA A 194 6.01 4.78 10.49
C ALA A 194 6.68 4.10 11.68
N GLY A 195 6.03 4.08 12.85
CA GLY A 195 6.56 3.42 14.03
C GLY A 195 6.83 1.93 13.81
N ILE A 196 5.96 1.23 13.09
CA ILE A 196 6.15 -0.20 12.76
C ILE A 196 7.33 -0.41 11.81
N ALA A 197 7.47 0.40 10.78
CA ALA A 197 8.55 0.25 9.81
C ALA A 197 9.92 0.66 10.36
N VAL A 198 9.98 1.84 11.01
CA VAL A 198 11.24 2.55 11.28
C VAL A 198 11.40 3.09 12.70
N GLY A 199 10.43 2.87 13.58
CA GLY A 199 10.47 3.34 14.97
C GLY A 199 11.66 2.76 15.74
N LYS A 200 12.21 3.55 16.66
CA LYS A 200 13.35 3.18 17.51
C LYS A 200 13.03 1.96 18.39
N ASN A 201 11.82 1.93 18.97
CA ASN A 201 11.39 0.85 19.84
C ASN A 201 10.46 -0.14 19.12
N TYR A 202 9.49 0.35 18.31
CA TYR A 202 8.47 -0.47 17.66
C TYR A 202 8.88 -1.02 16.30
N GLY A 203 9.89 -0.40 15.64
CA GLY A 203 10.17 -0.63 14.23
C GLY A 203 11.28 -1.65 13.95
N TRP A 204 11.34 -2.05 12.70
CA TRP A 204 12.38 -2.91 12.14
C TRP A 204 13.65 -2.12 11.83
N ALA A 205 13.53 -1.07 11.01
CA ALA A 205 14.65 -0.33 10.43
C ALA A 205 15.00 0.90 11.29
N LYS A 206 15.50 0.63 12.49
CA LYS A 206 15.72 1.59 13.59
C LYS A 206 16.72 2.71 13.28
N ASN A 207 17.54 2.58 12.20
CA ASN A 207 18.50 3.58 11.73
C ASN A 207 18.27 4.02 10.27
N ALA A 208 17.15 3.62 9.66
CA ALA A 208 16.76 4.15 8.36
C ALA A 208 16.43 5.64 8.44
N ARG A 209 16.68 6.40 7.36
CA ARG A 209 16.13 7.75 7.21
C ARG A 209 14.65 7.66 6.88
N ILE A 210 13.88 8.56 7.44
CA ILE A 210 12.44 8.56 7.37
C ILE A 210 11.98 9.76 6.56
N PHE A 211 11.07 9.53 5.62
CA PHE A 211 10.42 10.57 4.80
C PHE A 211 8.91 10.37 4.83
N SER A 212 8.16 11.45 4.99
CA SER A 212 6.71 11.43 4.93
C SER A 212 6.23 12.01 3.61
N MET A 213 5.34 11.28 2.93
CA MET A 213 4.58 11.77 1.78
C MET A 213 3.10 11.71 2.14
N LYS A 214 2.53 12.85 2.51
CA LYS A 214 1.11 12.90 2.89
C LYS A 214 0.22 12.88 1.67
N VAL A 215 -0.66 11.88 1.57
CA VAL A 215 -1.59 11.68 0.45
C VAL A 215 -3.05 11.68 0.88
N ALA A 216 -3.35 11.36 2.13
CA ALA A 216 -4.70 11.22 2.66
C ALA A 216 -4.71 11.42 4.18
N GLY A 217 -5.86 11.22 4.79
CA GLY A 217 -6.09 11.27 6.23
C GLY A 217 -7.05 12.38 6.64
N LEU A 218 -7.38 12.41 7.92
CA LEU A 218 -8.19 13.48 8.49
C LEU A 218 -7.39 14.77 8.49
N GLU A 219 -8.07 15.85 8.15
CA GLU A 219 -7.53 17.19 8.17
C GLU A 219 -8.17 17.97 9.31
N GLY A 220 -7.34 18.72 10.03
CA GLY A 220 -7.85 19.78 10.88
C GLY A 220 -8.58 20.82 10.03
N THR A 221 -9.48 21.58 10.60
CA THR A 221 -10.32 22.54 9.89
C THR A 221 -9.52 23.43 8.92
N GLY A 222 -9.68 23.17 7.61
CA GLY A 222 -9.20 24.02 6.52
C GLY A 222 -7.82 23.73 5.96
N ASP A 223 -7.21 22.59 6.27
CA ASP A 223 -5.85 22.28 5.84
C ASP A 223 -5.71 20.92 5.15
N VAL A 224 -5.41 20.97 3.88
CA VAL A 224 -5.23 19.79 3.02
C VAL A 224 -3.73 19.47 2.82
N GLY A 225 -2.89 19.51 3.84
CA GLY A 225 -1.42 19.37 3.73
C GLY A 225 -0.84 18.31 2.80
N GLY A 226 -1.67 17.52 2.11
CA GLY A 226 -1.27 16.50 1.14
C GLY A 226 -0.83 17.09 -0.21
N ILE A 227 0.05 16.35 -0.90
CA ILE A 227 0.38 16.60 -2.30
C ILE A 227 -0.68 15.89 -3.17
N PRO A 228 -1.16 16.51 -4.25
CA PRO A 228 -2.06 15.85 -5.18
C PRO A 228 -1.52 14.50 -5.61
N ILE A 229 -2.36 13.47 -5.59
CA ILE A 229 -1.94 12.08 -5.79
C ILE A 229 -1.16 11.86 -7.10
N VAL A 230 -1.52 12.61 -8.15
CA VAL A 230 -0.84 12.56 -9.45
C VAL A 230 0.62 13.01 -9.39
N TYR A 231 1.01 13.81 -8.40
CA TYR A 231 2.39 14.28 -8.22
C TYR A 231 3.16 13.48 -7.16
N CYS A 232 2.50 12.75 -6.28
CA CYS A 232 3.17 12.01 -5.21
C CYS A 232 4.19 10.99 -5.75
N PHE A 233 3.80 10.23 -6.76
CA PHE A 233 4.65 9.20 -7.35
C PHE A 233 5.81 9.82 -8.12
N ASP A 234 5.52 10.87 -8.90
CA ASP A 234 6.53 11.61 -9.66
C ASP A 234 7.56 12.27 -8.74
N ALA A 235 7.09 12.88 -7.64
CA ALA A 235 7.97 13.52 -6.68
C ALA A 235 8.94 12.51 -6.05
N ILE A 236 8.46 11.36 -5.59
CA ILE A 236 9.30 10.30 -5.01
C ILE A 236 10.29 9.77 -6.08
N LYS A 237 9.83 9.54 -7.30
CA LYS A 237 10.63 9.04 -8.42
C LYS A 237 11.78 10.00 -8.77
N LEU A 238 11.47 11.28 -8.98
CA LEU A 238 12.47 12.30 -9.30
C LEU A 238 13.45 12.53 -8.14
N TRP A 239 12.94 12.62 -6.91
CA TRP A 239 13.79 12.72 -5.73
C TRP A 239 14.74 11.52 -5.63
N HIS A 240 14.25 10.28 -5.81
CA HIS A 240 15.11 9.10 -5.78
C HIS A 240 16.19 9.16 -6.87
N ARG A 241 15.83 9.52 -8.09
CA ARG A 241 16.74 9.63 -9.23
C ARG A 241 17.84 10.67 -8.99
N ASN A 242 17.52 11.78 -8.31
CA ASN A 242 18.42 12.89 -8.06
C ASN A 242 19.31 12.72 -6.82
N LYS A 243 19.12 11.66 -6.03
CA LYS A 243 19.98 11.40 -4.86
C LYS A 243 21.46 11.29 -5.25
N PRO A 244 22.36 11.82 -4.41
CA PRO A 244 23.78 11.60 -4.58
C PRO A 244 24.15 10.12 -4.39
N ILE A 245 25.28 9.73 -4.97
CA ILE A 245 25.90 8.44 -4.69
C ILE A 245 26.40 8.44 -3.24
N ASP A 246 26.05 7.43 -2.48
CA ASP A 246 26.54 7.24 -1.12
C ASP A 246 28.03 6.86 -1.15
N PRO A 247 28.92 7.62 -0.49
CA PRO A 247 30.37 7.39 -0.58
C PRO A 247 30.81 6.10 0.10
N ILE A 248 29.97 5.50 0.96
CA ILE A 248 30.30 4.25 1.67
C ILE A 248 30.03 3.04 0.78
N THR A 249 28.91 3.05 0.09
CA THR A 249 28.46 1.91 -0.72
C THR A 249 28.82 2.06 -2.21
N GLY A 250 28.97 3.28 -2.71
CA GLY A 250 29.15 3.58 -4.14
C GLY A 250 27.86 3.50 -4.94
N TYR A 251 26.70 3.32 -4.28
CA TYR A 251 25.37 3.30 -4.88
C TYR A 251 24.53 4.48 -4.38
N ARG A 252 23.43 4.80 -5.05
CA ARG A 252 22.39 5.65 -4.42
C ARG A 252 21.80 4.93 -3.23
N ARG A 253 21.45 5.67 -2.18
CA ARG A 253 20.72 5.08 -1.08
C ARG A 253 19.43 4.46 -1.60
N PRO A 254 19.18 3.16 -1.36
CA PRO A 254 17.95 2.52 -1.80
C PRO A 254 16.73 3.14 -1.12
N THR A 255 15.60 3.09 -1.80
CA THR A 255 14.31 3.60 -1.30
C THR A 255 13.33 2.46 -1.15
N VAL A 256 12.69 2.39 0.02
CA VAL A 256 11.48 1.60 0.26
C VAL A 256 10.32 2.55 0.44
N VAL A 257 9.21 2.33 -0.26
CA VAL A 257 7.97 3.09 -0.06
C VAL A 257 6.90 2.17 0.52
N ASN A 258 6.35 2.56 1.67
CA ASN A 258 5.21 1.88 2.28
C ASN A 258 3.94 2.63 1.95
N MET A 259 2.96 1.92 1.39
CA MET A 259 1.65 2.41 1.00
C MET A 259 0.58 1.61 1.75
N SER A 260 0.20 2.11 2.94
CA SER A 260 -0.81 1.47 3.79
C SER A 260 -2.21 1.99 3.49
N TRP A 261 -2.54 2.16 2.22
CA TRP A 261 -3.79 2.70 1.72
C TRP A 261 -4.16 2.09 0.35
N GLY A 262 -5.39 2.31 -0.10
CA GLY A 262 -5.84 1.86 -1.42
C GLY A 262 -7.17 2.47 -1.82
N TYR A 263 -7.47 2.43 -3.12
CA TYR A 263 -8.74 2.88 -3.67
C TYR A 263 -9.82 1.83 -3.50
N GLY A 264 -11.00 2.27 -3.09
CA GLY A 264 -12.15 1.40 -2.92
C GLY A 264 -13.46 2.05 -3.36
N SER A 265 -14.43 1.21 -3.65
CA SER A 265 -15.82 1.59 -3.92
C SER A 265 -16.77 0.67 -3.16
N TYR A 266 -18.06 0.85 -3.36
CA TYR A 266 -19.10 0.11 -2.64
C TYR A 266 -19.92 -0.75 -3.61
N PHE A 267 -20.36 -1.92 -3.14
CA PHE A 267 -21.41 -2.68 -3.81
C PHE A 267 -22.74 -1.97 -3.60
N TYR A 268 -23.02 -0.97 -4.42
CA TYR A 268 -24.19 -0.12 -4.27
C TYR A 268 -24.98 -0.02 -5.58
N ASN A 269 -26.31 -0.11 -5.49
CA ASN A 269 -27.22 -0.05 -6.63
C ASN A 269 -26.84 -1.02 -7.77
N VAL A 270 -26.45 -2.23 -7.42
CA VAL A 270 -26.00 -3.25 -8.37
C VAL A 270 -27.14 -3.70 -9.26
N ASP A 271 -26.99 -3.61 -10.57
CA ASP A 271 -28.00 -3.97 -11.58
C ASP A 271 -27.75 -5.38 -12.15
N ARG A 272 -26.56 -5.61 -12.65
CA ARG A 272 -26.17 -6.86 -13.33
C ARG A 272 -24.68 -7.13 -13.22
N GLY A 273 -24.25 -8.32 -13.59
CA GLY A 273 -22.83 -8.63 -13.60
C GLY A 273 -22.48 -9.93 -14.30
N VAL A 274 -21.21 -10.28 -14.22
CA VAL A 274 -20.65 -11.57 -14.63
C VAL A 274 -19.90 -12.17 -13.46
N TYR A 275 -20.20 -13.41 -13.13
CA TYR A 275 -19.48 -14.18 -12.13
C TYR A 275 -18.97 -15.49 -12.75
N ARG A 276 -17.65 -15.64 -12.81
CA ARG A 276 -16.99 -16.82 -13.40
C ARG A 276 -17.52 -17.13 -14.82
N GLY A 277 -17.63 -16.09 -15.64
CA GLY A 277 -18.13 -16.19 -17.02
C GLY A 277 -19.65 -16.31 -17.17
N THR A 278 -20.43 -16.39 -16.09
CA THR A 278 -21.88 -16.48 -16.13
C THR A 278 -22.52 -15.14 -15.81
N SER A 279 -23.33 -14.63 -16.75
CA SER A 279 -24.09 -13.38 -16.55
C SER A 279 -25.24 -13.57 -15.57
N TRP A 280 -25.52 -12.52 -14.79
CA TRP A 280 -26.62 -12.50 -13.82
C TRP A 280 -27.21 -11.10 -13.70
N ASN A 281 -28.45 -10.99 -13.23
CA ASN A 281 -29.12 -9.74 -12.90
C ASN A 281 -29.38 -9.68 -11.40
N SER A 282 -29.32 -8.47 -10.83
CA SER A 282 -29.62 -8.26 -9.43
C SER A 282 -31.13 -8.41 -9.18
N PRO A 283 -31.54 -9.10 -8.13
CA PRO A 283 -32.96 -9.15 -7.71
C PRO A 283 -33.41 -7.83 -7.05
N ASP A 284 -32.46 -7.02 -6.56
CA ASP A 284 -32.69 -5.69 -5.99
C ASP A 284 -31.61 -4.74 -6.51
N THR A 285 -32.02 -3.64 -7.10
CA THR A 285 -31.16 -2.64 -7.74
C THR A 285 -31.00 -1.38 -6.87
N THR A 286 -31.45 -1.42 -5.62
CA THR A 286 -31.43 -0.26 -4.73
C THR A 286 -30.58 -0.50 -3.49
N GLY A 287 -29.79 0.51 -3.11
CA GLY A 287 -29.00 0.50 -1.88
C GLY A 287 -27.80 -0.43 -1.92
N ILE A 288 -27.38 -0.85 -0.72
CA ILE A 288 -26.23 -1.74 -0.51
C ILE A 288 -26.58 -3.15 -0.97
N TYR A 289 -25.69 -3.73 -1.76
CA TYR A 289 -25.85 -5.08 -2.28
C TYR A 289 -24.81 -6.04 -1.71
N ARG A 290 -25.25 -7.24 -1.36
CA ARG A 290 -24.38 -8.33 -0.93
C ARG A 290 -24.82 -9.64 -1.53
N ASP A 291 -23.88 -10.35 -2.12
CA ASP A 291 -24.14 -11.72 -2.59
C ASP A 291 -22.87 -12.58 -2.42
N THR A 292 -22.83 -13.29 -1.30
CA THR A 292 -21.69 -14.16 -0.98
C THR A 292 -21.55 -15.32 -1.96
N SER A 293 -22.61 -15.73 -2.64
CA SER A 293 -22.55 -16.77 -3.68
C SER A 293 -21.78 -16.31 -4.92
N LYS A 294 -21.65 -15.01 -5.10
CA LYS A 294 -20.88 -14.35 -6.18
C LYS A 294 -19.59 -13.70 -5.69
N GLY A 295 -19.17 -13.99 -4.46
CA GLY A 295 -17.97 -13.42 -3.91
C GLY A 295 -18.05 -11.92 -3.59
N MET A 296 -19.24 -11.35 -3.58
CA MET A 296 -19.49 -9.94 -3.20
C MET A 296 -19.70 -9.89 -1.69
N ILE A 297 -18.58 -9.88 -0.92
CA ILE A 297 -18.64 -10.08 0.52
C ILE A 297 -18.64 -8.76 1.25
N GLY A 298 -17.67 -7.90 0.97
CA GLY A 298 -17.42 -6.69 1.72
C GLY A 298 -17.09 -6.96 3.20
N SER A 299 -16.65 -5.95 3.92
CA SER A 299 -16.41 -6.06 5.35
C SER A 299 -17.74 -6.08 6.11
N PRO A 300 -18.04 -7.12 6.91
CA PRO A 300 -19.27 -7.16 7.71
C PRO A 300 -19.23 -6.23 8.92
N VAL A 301 -18.13 -5.54 9.15
CA VAL A 301 -17.84 -4.87 10.40
C VAL A 301 -18.26 -3.40 10.39
N ASP A 302 -18.60 -2.88 9.24
CA ASP A 302 -19.04 -1.51 9.10
C ASP A 302 -20.37 -1.45 8.37
N GLU A 303 -21.46 -1.56 9.13
CA GLU A 303 -22.82 -1.41 8.61
C GLU A 303 -23.07 0.00 8.06
N THR A 304 -22.27 0.98 8.50
CA THR A 304 -22.43 2.40 8.13
C THR A 304 -21.85 2.69 6.75
N TYR A 305 -20.74 2.03 6.37
CA TYR A 305 -20.04 2.27 5.10
C TYR A 305 -20.28 1.17 4.04
N GLY A 306 -21.17 0.26 4.31
CA GLY A 306 -21.56 -0.77 3.35
C GLY A 306 -20.43 -1.72 2.97
N TYR A 307 -20.71 -2.53 1.98
CA TYR A 307 -19.78 -3.55 1.49
C TYR A 307 -18.82 -2.93 0.50
N ARG A 308 -17.63 -2.54 0.98
CA ARG A 308 -16.54 -2.00 0.15
C ARG A 308 -15.75 -3.12 -0.53
N PHE A 309 -15.16 -2.78 -1.66
CA PHE A 309 -14.18 -3.61 -2.37
C PHE A 309 -13.09 -2.72 -2.97
N GLY A 310 -11.91 -3.32 -3.20
CA GLY A 310 -10.80 -2.62 -3.85
C GLY A 310 -11.02 -2.43 -5.34
N ILE A 311 -10.60 -1.28 -5.88
CA ILE A 311 -10.62 -1.00 -7.32
C ILE A 311 -9.24 -0.68 -7.86
N ARG A 312 -9.00 -1.08 -9.12
CA ARG A 312 -7.77 -0.79 -9.83
C ARG A 312 -7.94 0.45 -10.70
N LEU A 313 -6.92 1.29 -10.69
CA LEU A 313 -6.78 2.50 -11.51
C LEU A 313 -5.51 2.35 -12.33
N SER A 314 -5.65 2.30 -13.66
CA SER A 314 -4.51 2.03 -14.56
C SER A 314 -3.44 3.12 -14.47
N SER A 315 -3.84 4.37 -14.24
CA SER A 315 -2.91 5.49 -14.09
C SER A 315 -2.02 5.32 -12.86
N ILE A 316 -2.61 4.97 -11.71
CA ILE A 316 -1.88 4.75 -10.47
C ILE A 316 -0.94 3.54 -10.60
N ASP A 317 -1.44 2.43 -11.14
CA ASP A 317 -0.63 1.23 -11.33
C ASP A 317 0.52 1.46 -12.31
N THR A 318 0.31 2.31 -13.33
CA THR A 318 1.37 2.74 -14.25
C THR A 318 2.44 3.56 -13.52
N ASP A 319 2.06 4.46 -12.62
CA ASP A 319 3.00 5.22 -11.81
C ASP A 319 3.83 4.31 -10.89
N ILE A 320 3.21 3.28 -10.31
CA ILE A 320 3.92 2.27 -9.50
C ILE A 320 4.95 1.52 -10.34
N GLN A 321 4.60 1.09 -11.55
CA GLN A 321 5.54 0.45 -12.47
C GLN A 321 6.74 1.35 -12.79
N GLU A 322 6.50 2.63 -13.03
CA GLU A 322 7.58 3.58 -13.31
C GLU A 322 8.49 3.81 -12.09
N MET A 323 7.95 3.79 -10.86
CA MET A 323 8.75 3.83 -9.64
C MET A 323 9.63 2.57 -9.49
N ILE A 324 9.08 1.40 -9.78
CA ILE A 324 9.79 0.13 -9.76
C ILE A 324 10.91 0.10 -10.82
N ASP A 325 10.64 0.63 -12.01
CA ASP A 325 11.64 0.74 -13.09
C ASP A 325 12.84 1.64 -12.70
N GLU A 326 12.65 2.59 -11.75
CA GLU A 326 13.73 3.37 -11.15
C GLU A 326 14.45 2.65 -9.98
N GLY A 327 14.07 1.41 -9.67
CA GLY A 327 14.67 0.62 -8.59
C GLY A 327 14.10 0.92 -7.20
N ILE A 328 12.95 1.54 -7.10
CA ILE A 328 12.26 1.82 -5.84
C ILE A 328 11.48 0.58 -5.41
N HIS A 329 11.67 0.14 -4.17
CA HIS A 329 10.99 -1.02 -3.61
C HIS A 329 9.64 -0.61 -3.00
N ILE A 330 8.56 -1.23 -3.45
CA ILE A 330 7.20 -0.85 -3.09
C ILE A 330 6.54 -1.93 -2.22
N VAL A 331 5.91 -1.50 -1.14
CA VAL A 331 5.12 -2.36 -0.25
C VAL A 331 3.73 -1.77 -0.07
N VAL A 332 2.70 -2.56 -0.34
CA VAL A 332 1.30 -2.14 -0.33
C VAL A 332 0.49 -3.03 0.60
N ALA A 333 -0.41 -2.43 1.38
CA ALA A 333 -1.40 -3.17 2.15
C ALA A 333 -2.43 -3.82 1.21
N ALA A 334 -2.70 -5.11 1.37
CA ALA A 334 -3.62 -5.84 0.49
C ALA A 334 -5.06 -5.33 0.53
N GLY A 335 -5.49 -4.75 1.67
CA GLY A 335 -6.86 -4.29 1.88
C GLY A 335 -7.56 -5.03 3.02
N ASN A 336 -8.68 -4.45 3.51
CA ASN A 336 -9.41 -4.96 4.67
C ASN A 336 -10.90 -5.22 4.41
N TYR A 337 -11.24 -5.56 3.19
CA TYR A 337 -12.62 -5.81 2.76
C TYR A 337 -12.96 -7.30 2.66
N ARG A 338 -12.02 -8.19 3.06
CA ARG A 338 -12.20 -9.65 3.01
C ARG A 338 -12.42 -10.18 1.58
N GLN A 339 -12.09 -9.40 0.57
CA GLN A 339 -12.22 -9.81 -0.83
C GLN A 339 -11.06 -10.72 -1.25
N LYS A 340 -11.31 -11.56 -2.24
CA LYS A 340 -10.24 -12.28 -2.92
C LYS A 340 -9.59 -11.37 -3.95
N ILE A 341 -8.27 -11.32 -3.92
CA ILE A 341 -7.45 -10.77 -5.00
C ILE A 341 -7.00 -11.94 -5.87
N ASP A 342 -7.52 -12.00 -7.08
CA ASP A 342 -7.12 -12.98 -8.08
C ASP A 342 -6.06 -12.39 -9.03
N VAL A 343 -5.41 -13.24 -9.79
CA VAL A 343 -4.39 -12.87 -10.76
C VAL A 343 -4.91 -13.09 -12.18
N PRO A 344 -4.32 -12.46 -13.22
CA PRO A 344 -4.72 -12.66 -14.61
C PRO A 344 -4.80 -14.15 -14.97
N GLY A 345 -5.93 -14.55 -15.57
CA GLY A 345 -6.24 -15.94 -15.87
C GLY A 345 -6.82 -16.76 -14.71
N GLY A 346 -6.90 -16.20 -13.52
CA GLY A 346 -7.61 -16.80 -12.39
C GLY A 346 -9.12 -16.80 -12.59
N VAL A 347 -9.80 -17.76 -11.97
CA VAL A 347 -11.25 -18.01 -12.20
C VAL A 347 -12.15 -16.86 -11.77
N ASP A 348 -11.68 -16.02 -10.85
CA ASP A 348 -12.43 -14.88 -10.30
C ASP A 348 -11.92 -13.52 -10.82
N TYR A 349 -10.82 -13.49 -11.58
CA TYR A 349 -10.17 -12.25 -12.00
C TYR A 349 -11.10 -11.32 -12.80
N ASP A 350 -11.98 -11.91 -13.62
CA ASP A 350 -12.90 -11.19 -14.50
C ASP A 350 -14.32 -11.08 -13.93
N ASN A 351 -14.51 -11.37 -12.65
CA ASN A 351 -15.77 -11.12 -11.96
C ASN A 351 -16.05 -9.62 -11.94
N TYR A 352 -17.25 -9.25 -12.40
CA TYR A 352 -17.57 -7.86 -12.56
C TYR A 352 -19.05 -7.56 -12.36
N PHE A 353 -19.41 -6.34 -11.97
CA PHE A 353 -20.78 -5.88 -11.91
C PHE A 353 -20.94 -4.48 -12.52
N VAL A 354 -22.17 -4.13 -12.86
CA VAL A 354 -22.58 -2.81 -13.32
C VAL A 354 -23.65 -2.30 -12.37
N ASN A 355 -23.53 -1.03 -11.95
CA ASN A 355 -24.56 -0.38 -11.15
C ASN A 355 -25.67 0.25 -12.02
N THR A 356 -26.72 0.77 -11.38
CA THR A 356 -27.85 1.42 -12.09
C THR A 356 -27.47 2.68 -12.84
N SER A 357 -26.31 3.29 -12.54
CA SER A 357 -25.72 4.40 -13.30
C SER A 357 -24.90 3.94 -14.50
N ASN A 358 -24.92 2.65 -14.82
CA ASN A 358 -24.17 2.00 -15.88
C ASN A 358 -22.63 2.10 -15.73
N ILE A 359 -22.13 2.19 -14.48
CA ILE A 359 -20.71 2.14 -14.16
C ILE A 359 -20.36 0.69 -13.81
N GLY A 360 -19.30 0.16 -14.43
CA GLY A 360 -18.83 -1.21 -14.23
C GLY A 360 -17.59 -1.30 -13.34
N TYR A 361 -17.52 -2.36 -12.51
CA TYR A 361 -16.42 -2.59 -11.57
C TYR A 361 -15.99 -4.06 -11.55
N TYR A 362 -14.69 -4.29 -11.63
CA TYR A 362 -14.09 -5.58 -11.28
C TYR A 362 -13.79 -5.59 -9.78
N TYR A 363 -14.22 -6.62 -9.08
CA TYR A 363 -14.15 -6.65 -7.60
C TYR A 363 -13.24 -7.73 -7.01
N ASN A 364 -12.52 -8.48 -7.86
CA ASN A 364 -11.54 -9.48 -7.43
C ASN A 364 -10.13 -9.21 -7.96
N ARG A 365 -9.80 -7.96 -8.26
CA ARG A 365 -8.48 -7.56 -8.76
C ARG A 365 -7.62 -6.82 -7.74
N GLY A 366 -8.10 -6.65 -6.50
CA GLY A 366 -7.47 -5.83 -5.48
C GLY A 366 -7.66 -4.33 -5.73
N SER A 367 -6.88 -3.53 -5.04
CA SER A 367 -6.91 -2.05 -5.13
C SER A 367 -5.61 -1.51 -5.68
N SER A 368 -5.66 -0.37 -6.38
CA SER A 368 -4.47 0.45 -6.60
C SER A 368 -4.09 1.18 -5.30
N PRO A 369 -2.78 1.37 -5.02
CA PRO A 369 -1.61 1.03 -5.86
C PRO A 369 -1.38 -0.48 -5.96
N TYR A 370 -0.96 -0.96 -7.11
CA TYR A 370 -0.68 -2.37 -7.32
C TYR A 370 0.29 -2.59 -8.48
N ASP A 371 1.22 -3.51 -8.28
CA ASP A 371 2.03 -4.12 -9.33
C ASP A 371 2.44 -5.53 -8.87
N ASP A 372 2.69 -6.43 -9.79
CA ASP A 372 3.13 -7.80 -9.48
C ASP A 372 4.59 -7.86 -8.99
N GLN A 373 5.38 -6.81 -9.18
CA GLN A 373 6.72 -6.65 -8.61
C GLN A 373 6.70 -5.97 -7.24
N ALA A 374 5.63 -5.24 -6.87
CA ALA A 374 5.43 -4.73 -5.51
C ALA A 374 5.07 -5.87 -4.54
N PHE A 375 5.28 -5.65 -3.24
CA PHE A 375 4.77 -6.56 -2.21
C PHE A 375 3.34 -6.20 -1.86
N ILE A 376 2.41 -7.12 -2.06
CA ILE A 376 1.01 -7.01 -1.62
C ILE A 376 0.85 -7.83 -0.34
N VAL A 377 0.64 -7.16 0.79
CA VAL A 377 0.78 -7.75 2.12
C VAL A 377 -0.55 -7.95 2.80
N GLY A 378 -0.87 -9.22 3.11
CA GLY A 378 -2.01 -9.61 3.92
C GLY A 378 -1.71 -9.58 5.42
N ASN A 379 -2.77 -9.57 6.24
CA ASN A 379 -2.68 -9.49 7.70
C ASN A 379 -2.94 -10.85 8.34
N THR A 380 -2.03 -11.30 9.23
CA THR A 380 -2.31 -12.39 10.16
C THR A 380 -2.87 -11.86 11.48
N ASP A 381 -3.81 -12.62 12.04
CA ASP A 381 -4.39 -12.33 13.33
C ASP A 381 -3.34 -12.51 14.45
N SER A 382 -3.54 -11.78 15.54
CA SER A 382 -2.81 -12.01 16.78
C SER A 382 -3.22 -13.31 17.48
N LEU A 383 -4.43 -13.80 17.22
CA LEU A 383 -4.85 -15.16 17.58
C LEU A 383 -4.35 -16.16 16.53
N VAL A 384 -3.98 -17.34 16.97
CA VAL A 384 -3.58 -18.43 16.10
C VAL A 384 -4.72 -19.44 15.91
N TYR A 385 -4.72 -20.17 14.80
CA TYR A 385 -5.66 -21.27 14.60
C TYR A 385 -5.36 -22.45 15.53
N SER A 386 -4.09 -22.75 15.71
CA SER A 386 -3.56 -23.72 16.68
C SER A 386 -2.12 -23.37 17.05
N ALA A 387 -1.51 -24.07 18.01
CA ALA A 387 -0.17 -23.77 18.50
C ALA A 387 0.89 -23.58 17.39
N ASN A 388 0.75 -24.29 16.28
CA ASN A 388 1.69 -24.28 15.17
C ASN A 388 1.09 -23.80 13.85
N VAL A 389 -0.09 -23.17 13.87
CA VAL A 389 -0.76 -22.69 12.65
C VAL A 389 -1.30 -21.31 12.91
N GLU A 390 -0.82 -20.35 12.16
CA GLU A 390 -1.35 -18.99 12.15
C GLU A 390 -2.74 -18.95 11.49
N GLN A 391 -3.43 -17.84 11.61
CA GLN A 391 -4.65 -17.58 10.85
C GLN A 391 -4.61 -16.20 10.24
N LYS A 392 -5.29 -16.04 9.13
CA LYS A 392 -5.54 -14.74 8.52
C LYS A 392 -6.47 -13.92 9.42
N ALA A 393 -6.24 -12.63 9.56
CA ALA A 393 -7.22 -11.73 10.17
C ALA A 393 -8.52 -11.71 9.34
N GLY A 394 -9.66 -11.71 10.01
CA GLY A 394 -10.96 -11.86 9.35
C GLY A 394 -11.25 -10.81 8.29
N SER A 395 -10.74 -9.59 8.46
CA SER A 395 -10.91 -8.49 7.51
C SER A 395 -9.91 -8.52 6.35
N SER A 396 -8.74 -9.17 6.49
CA SER A 396 -7.69 -9.15 5.46
C SER A 396 -8.18 -9.72 4.14
N GLU A 397 -7.75 -9.07 3.07
CA GLU A 397 -7.82 -9.64 1.73
C GLU A 397 -7.03 -10.96 1.66
N THR A 398 -7.36 -11.78 0.66
CA THR A 398 -6.77 -13.10 0.46
C THR A 398 -6.63 -13.42 -1.04
N GLY A 399 -6.09 -14.57 -1.35
CA GLY A 399 -6.01 -15.06 -2.74
C GLY A 399 -4.60 -14.99 -3.32
N PRO A 400 -4.44 -15.43 -4.58
CA PRO A 400 -3.13 -15.52 -5.22
C PRO A 400 -2.47 -14.16 -5.51
N GLY A 401 -3.24 -13.07 -5.51
CA GLY A 401 -2.71 -11.71 -5.64
C GLY A 401 -2.17 -11.11 -4.34
N VAL A 402 -2.23 -11.84 -3.21
CA VAL A 402 -1.53 -11.50 -1.97
C VAL A 402 -0.22 -12.28 -1.93
N ASP A 403 0.92 -11.60 -1.84
CA ASP A 403 2.25 -12.24 -1.94
C ASP A 403 2.64 -13.01 -0.68
N LEU A 404 2.42 -12.37 0.47
CA LEU A 404 2.71 -12.93 1.79
C LEU A 404 1.86 -12.25 2.87
N TYR A 405 1.88 -12.84 4.05
CA TYR A 405 1.19 -12.32 5.24
C TYR A 405 2.19 -11.96 6.33
N ALA A 406 1.90 -10.88 7.04
CA ALA A 406 2.66 -10.43 8.19
C ALA A 406 1.73 -10.09 9.37
N PRO A 407 2.26 -10.06 10.61
CA PRO A 407 1.48 -9.63 11.76
C PRO A 407 0.94 -8.22 11.59
N GLY A 408 -0.38 -8.08 11.66
CA GLY A 408 -1.04 -6.79 11.49
C GLY A 408 -2.26 -6.59 12.40
N THR A 409 -2.52 -7.51 13.34
CA THR A 409 -3.60 -7.39 14.32
C THR A 409 -3.03 -7.07 15.70
N ASN A 410 -3.62 -6.11 16.39
CA ASN A 410 -3.16 -5.63 17.71
C ASN A 410 -1.67 -5.26 17.74
N ILE A 411 -1.26 -4.50 16.76
CA ILE A 411 0.10 -3.99 16.67
C ILE A 411 0.18 -2.67 17.44
N ILE A 412 1.03 -2.63 18.47
CA ILE A 412 1.34 -1.39 19.17
C ILE A 412 2.38 -0.60 18.39
N SER A 413 2.17 0.72 18.31
CA SER A 413 3.12 1.65 17.71
C SER A 413 2.87 3.07 18.19
N SER A 414 3.76 4.00 17.82
CA SER A 414 3.58 5.43 18.01
C SER A 414 2.28 5.92 17.38
N CYS A 415 1.73 7.00 17.92
CA CYS A 415 0.56 7.66 17.36
C CYS A 415 0.75 9.17 17.43
N SER A 416 0.12 9.89 16.54
CA SER A 416 0.09 11.35 16.62
C SER A 416 -0.76 11.81 17.80
N ASN A 417 -0.36 12.91 18.43
CA ASN A 417 -1.13 13.52 19.51
C ASN A 417 -2.50 14.01 19.02
N ALA A 418 -2.59 14.43 17.77
CA ALA A 418 -3.87 14.71 17.10
C ALA A 418 -4.27 13.47 16.29
N ASN A 419 -5.16 12.62 16.84
CA ASN A 419 -5.55 11.38 16.20
C ASN A 419 -7.04 11.07 16.41
N GLN A 420 -7.57 10.16 15.59
CA GLN A 420 -8.95 9.69 15.70
C GLN A 420 -9.12 8.43 16.58
N PHE A 421 -8.05 7.91 17.14
CA PHE A 421 -8.05 6.66 17.87
C PHE A 421 -8.11 6.90 19.39
N ALA A 422 -8.49 5.90 20.16
CA ALA A 422 -8.37 5.93 21.62
C ALA A 422 -6.90 5.64 22.03
N ALA A 423 -6.01 6.55 21.65
CA ALA A 423 -4.60 6.47 21.97
C ALA A 423 -4.35 6.70 23.48
N ILE A 424 -3.28 6.09 23.97
CA ILE A 424 -2.83 6.21 25.36
C ILE A 424 -1.47 6.90 25.40
N PRO A 425 -1.02 7.43 26.55
CA PRO A 425 0.30 8.00 26.68
C PRO A 425 1.39 7.02 26.24
N TYR A 426 2.37 7.54 25.52
CA TYR A 426 3.57 6.78 25.15
C TYR A 426 4.37 6.42 26.42
N TYR A 427 4.82 5.18 26.51
CA TYR A 427 5.37 4.63 27.76
C TYR A 427 6.69 5.25 28.24
N LEU A 428 7.47 5.86 27.34
CA LEU A 428 8.73 6.54 27.67
C LEU A 428 8.55 8.05 27.88
N ASP A 429 7.52 8.66 27.28
CA ASP A 429 7.24 10.08 27.43
C ASP A 429 5.74 10.36 27.23
N SER A 430 5.07 10.67 28.32
CA SER A 430 3.62 10.92 28.34
C SER A 430 3.17 12.18 27.58
N ALA A 431 4.09 12.99 27.06
CA ALA A 431 3.77 14.09 26.15
C ALA A 431 3.36 13.61 24.75
N TYR A 432 3.63 12.35 24.45
CA TYR A 432 3.30 11.68 23.20
C TYR A 432 2.33 10.53 23.39
N THR A 433 1.86 9.96 22.29
CA THR A 433 0.86 8.90 22.32
C THR A 433 1.29 7.64 21.56
N GLN A 434 0.70 6.53 21.95
CA GLN A 434 0.82 5.22 21.31
C GLN A 434 -0.55 4.55 21.25
N VAL A 435 -0.74 3.59 20.34
CA VAL A 435 -2.02 2.89 20.18
C VAL A 435 -1.83 1.49 19.59
N ASN A 436 -2.75 0.58 19.91
CA ASN A 436 -2.86 -0.71 19.22
C ASN A 436 -3.84 -0.58 18.05
N LEU A 437 -3.38 -0.83 16.83
CA LEU A 437 -4.21 -0.89 15.63
C LEU A 437 -4.14 -2.25 14.97
N SER A 438 -5.11 -2.49 14.08
CA SER A 438 -5.22 -3.74 13.33
C SER A 438 -5.62 -3.47 11.89
N GLY A 439 -4.95 -4.14 10.96
CA GLY A 439 -5.23 -4.05 9.52
C GLY A 439 -4.04 -4.51 8.69
N THR A 440 -4.26 -4.67 7.40
CA THR A 440 -3.17 -4.87 6.44
C THR A 440 -2.21 -3.68 6.40
N SER A 441 -2.68 -2.50 6.81
CA SER A 441 -1.86 -1.30 7.03
C SER A 441 -0.79 -1.46 8.10
N MET A 442 -0.97 -2.37 9.07
CA MET A 442 0.02 -2.68 10.10
C MET A 442 0.91 -3.85 9.69
N ALA A 443 0.45 -4.67 8.77
CA ALA A 443 1.22 -5.77 8.18
C ALA A 443 2.23 -5.29 7.13
N ALA A 444 1.84 -4.38 6.26
CA ALA A 444 2.69 -3.82 5.20
C ALA A 444 3.99 -3.19 5.75
N PRO A 445 3.96 -2.32 6.77
CA PRO A 445 5.17 -1.72 7.31
C PRO A 445 6.11 -2.71 8.00
N GLN A 446 5.64 -3.88 8.46
CA GLN A 446 6.52 -4.97 8.90
C GLN A 446 7.42 -5.44 7.74
N VAL A 447 6.83 -5.59 6.55
CA VAL A 447 7.58 -5.96 5.34
C VAL A 447 8.49 -4.82 4.92
N ALA A 448 8.00 -3.58 4.86
CA ALA A 448 8.80 -2.43 4.44
C ALA A 448 10.06 -2.23 5.31
N GLY A 449 9.92 -2.33 6.63
CA GLY A 449 11.05 -2.28 7.55
C GLY A 449 12.01 -3.46 7.36
N HIS A 450 11.50 -4.66 7.12
CA HIS A 450 12.34 -5.83 6.81
C HIS A 450 13.11 -5.65 5.50
N LEU A 451 12.49 -5.11 4.44
CA LEU A 451 13.21 -4.80 3.19
C LEU A 451 14.34 -3.81 3.44
N ALA A 452 14.10 -2.76 4.23
CA ALA A 452 15.14 -1.80 4.57
C ALA A 452 16.33 -2.45 5.30
N CYS A 453 16.07 -3.43 6.17
CA CYS A 453 17.14 -4.21 6.81
C CYS A 453 17.95 -5.03 5.79
N ILE A 454 17.34 -5.63 4.80
CA ILE A 454 18.06 -6.37 3.74
C ILE A 454 18.87 -5.41 2.86
N LEU A 455 18.28 -4.26 2.50
CA LEU A 455 18.93 -3.24 1.67
C LEU A 455 20.13 -2.59 2.32
N GLN A 456 20.25 -2.59 3.65
CA GLN A 456 21.46 -2.23 4.37
C GLN A 456 22.67 -3.08 3.93
N MET A 457 22.45 -4.39 3.72
CA MET A 457 23.50 -5.31 3.26
C MET A 457 23.71 -5.26 1.75
N LYS A 458 22.63 -5.10 1.00
CA LYS A 458 22.59 -5.20 -0.46
C LYS A 458 21.90 -3.97 -1.08
N PRO A 459 22.54 -2.80 -1.06
CA PRO A 459 21.92 -1.55 -1.47
C PRO A 459 21.55 -1.49 -2.95
N ASN A 460 22.11 -2.34 -3.79
CA ASN A 460 21.87 -2.38 -5.24
C ASN A 460 21.15 -3.66 -5.72
N ILE A 461 20.53 -4.41 -4.80
CA ILE A 461 19.72 -5.57 -5.21
C ILE A 461 18.51 -5.10 -6.02
N SER A 462 18.21 -5.79 -7.13
CA SER A 462 17.04 -5.46 -7.95
C SER A 462 15.74 -5.70 -7.19
N VAL A 463 14.66 -5.04 -7.63
CA VAL A 463 13.33 -5.22 -7.03
C VAL A 463 12.91 -6.68 -7.10
N ASP A 464 13.08 -7.34 -8.26
CA ASP A 464 12.73 -8.75 -8.45
C ASP A 464 13.55 -9.70 -7.58
N ASP A 465 14.87 -9.48 -7.49
CA ASP A 465 15.74 -10.33 -6.68
C ASP A 465 15.41 -10.17 -5.19
N LEU A 466 15.10 -8.95 -4.73
CA LEU A 466 14.68 -8.71 -3.35
C LEU A 466 13.34 -9.37 -3.06
N LYS A 467 12.36 -9.24 -3.96
CA LYS A 467 11.06 -9.91 -3.82
C LYS A 467 11.23 -11.42 -3.77
N THR A 468 11.97 -11.98 -4.71
CA THR A 468 12.28 -13.41 -4.76
C THR A 468 12.97 -13.89 -3.48
N LYS A 469 13.95 -13.13 -2.97
CA LYS A 469 14.67 -13.45 -1.74
C LYS A 469 13.73 -13.52 -0.55
N VAL A 470 12.88 -12.51 -0.33
CA VAL A 470 11.96 -12.45 0.81
C VAL A 470 10.90 -13.55 0.73
N ILE A 471 10.33 -13.78 -0.45
CA ILE A 471 9.36 -14.88 -0.67
C ILE A 471 9.99 -16.24 -0.41
N ASN A 472 11.24 -16.47 -0.81
CA ASN A 472 11.93 -17.73 -0.56
C ASN A 472 12.31 -17.94 0.92
N GLN A 473 12.57 -16.87 1.65
CA GLN A 473 12.82 -16.89 3.09
C GLN A 473 11.56 -17.05 3.93
N SER A 474 10.39 -16.68 3.43
CA SER A 474 9.13 -16.75 4.17
C SER A 474 8.80 -18.16 4.61
N VAL A 475 8.13 -18.31 5.76
CA VAL A 475 7.65 -19.62 6.23
C VAL A 475 6.49 -20.06 5.36
N LYS A 476 6.58 -21.26 4.81
CA LYS A 476 5.57 -21.86 3.91
C LYS A 476 4.59 -22.69 4.70
N ASP A 477 3.34 -22.73 4.22
CA ASP A 477 2.28 -23.64 4.68
C ASP A 477 1.99 -23.57 6.18
N TYR A 478 2.15 -22.36 6.74
CA TYR A 478 2.02 -22.11 8.17
C TYR A 478 0.74 -21.37 8.57
N ILE A 479 -0.03 -20.90 7.57
CA ILE A 479 -1.29 -20.20 7.78
C ILE A 479 -2.44 -21.13 7.43
N TYR A 480 -3.49 -21.11 8.26
CA TYR A 480 -4.67 -21.94 8.07
C TYR A 480 -5.32 -21.72 6.69
N SER A 481 -5.59 -22.81 5.99
CA SER A 481 -6.30 -22.81 4.71
C SER A 481 -7.23 -24.02 4.66
N THR A 482 -8.46 -23.80 4.24
CA THR A 482 -9.42 -24.89 3.97
C THR A 482 -9.11 -25.62 2.67
N GLY A 483 -8.20 -25.12 1.84
CA GLY A 483 -7.90 -25.65 0.52
C GLY A 483 -9.00 -25.40 -0.52
N LEU A 484 -10.08 -24.72 -0.13
CA LEU A 484 -11.18 -24.38 -1.02
C LEU A 484 -10.94 -23.02 -1.66
N ASN A 485 -11.13 -22.93 -2.97
CA ASN A 485 -11.17 -21.66 -3.67
C ASN A 485 -12.42 -20.89 -3.22
N ASN A 486 -12.25 -19.67 -2.71
CA ASN A 486 -13.35 -18.81 -2.26
C ASN A 486 -14.15 -19.38 -1.09
N ASP A 487 -13.45 -19.83 -0.04
CA ASP A 487 -14.13 -20.15 1.21
C ASP A 487 -14.46 -18.87 1.98
N TYR A 488 -15.48 -18.17 1.50
CA TYR A 488 -15.98 -16.96 2.14
C TYR A 488 -16.73 -17.23 3.45
N THR A 489 -16.96 -18.50 3.77
CA THR A 489 -17.61 -18.90 5.02
C THR A 489 -16.62 -18.94 6.18
N ASN A 490 -15.33 -19.10 5.88
CA ASN A 490 -14.27 -19.15 6.89
C ASN A 490 -13.30 -17.95 6.75
N GLU A 491 -13.55 -16.92 7.51
CA GLU A 491 -12.75 -15.68 7.52
C GLU A 491 -11.29 -15.85 7.97
N ARG A 492 -10.97 -16.97 8.62
CA ARG A 492 -9.60 -17.30 9.09
C ARG A 492 -8.75 -17.96 8.01
N SER A 493 -9.38 -18.47 6.96
CA SER A 493 -8.70 -19.19 5.88
C SER A 493 -8.13 -18.21 4.85
N ILE A 494 -6.95 -18.54 4.32
CA ILE A 494 -6.38 -17.87 3.14
C ILE A 494 -6.99 -18.35 1.81
N SER A 495 -7.97 -19.26 1.86
CA SER A 495 -8.75 -19.68 0.69
C SER A 495 -7.90 -20.00 -0.55
N ASN A 496 -6.90 -20.86 -0.40
CA ASN A 496 -5.95 -21.25 -1.46
C ASN A 496 -5.05 -20.10 -1.98
N GLY A 497 -4.90 -19.01 -1.21
CA GLY A 497 -3.92 -17.97 -1.49
C GLY A 497 -2.49 -18.43 -1.22
N ASN A 498 -1.53 -17.56 -1.47
CA ASN A 498 -0.12 -17.82 -1.18
C ASN A 498 0.09 -18.02 0.33
N ASN A 499 0.40 -19.24 0.74
CA ASN A 499 0.64 -19.56 2.15
C ASN A 499 2.09 -19.25 2.51
N ARG A 500 2.36 -17.97 2.76
CA ARG A 500 3.67 -17.42 3.06
C ARG A 500 3.55 -16.48 4.26
N PHE A 501 4.31 -16.74 5.30
CA PHE A 501 4.38 -15.88 6.47
C PHE A 501 5.74 -15.18 6.53
N LEU A 502 5.76 -13.89 6.82
CA LEU A 502 6.99 -13.10 6.93
C LEU A 502 7.95 -13.71 7.96
N TYR A 503 9.20 -13.90 7.54
CA TYR A 503 10.27 -14.41 8.39
C TYR A 503 11.59 -13.74 8.06
N THR A 504 12.35 -13.39 9.09
CA THR A 504 13.71 -12.87 8.98
C THR A 504 14.70 -13.81 9.66
N PRO A 505 15.71 -14.31 8.95
CA PRO A 505 16.79 -15.09 9.56
C PRO A 505 17.88 -14.22 10.23
N TYR A 506 17.74 -12.89 10.16
CA TYR A 506 18.77 -11.94 10.58
C TYR A 506 18.63 -11.59 12.07
N SER A 507 18.99 -12.54 12.94
CA SER A 507 19.05 -12.34 14.39
C SER A 507 20.29 -11.54 14.81
N ASN A 508 20.44 -11.27 16.11
CA ASN A 508 21.58 -10.55 16.68
C ASN A 508 22.96 -11.22 16.48
N GLU A 509 22.98 -12.50 16.12
CA GLU A 509 24.22 -13.25 15.85
C GLU A 509 24.57 -13.31 14.35
N TYR A 510 23.75 -12.72 13.50
CA TYR A 510 23.98 -12.74 12.06
C TYR A 510 25.13 -11.80 11.68
N SER A 511 26.21 -12.38 11.11
CA SER A 511 27.31 -11.62 10.53
C SER A 511 26.97 -11.26 9.09
N PHE A 512 27.17 -10.02 8.71
CA PHE A 512 26.93 -9.55 7.35
C PHE A 512 28.05 -8.64 6.83
N THR A 513 28.12 -8.54 5.51
CA THR A 513 29.01 -7.60 4.81
C THR A 513 28.15 -6.70 3.95
N ILE A 514 28.45 -5.40 3.97
CA ILE A 514 27.79 -4.43 3.09
C ILE A 514 28.39 -4.55 1.70
N GLU A 515 27.54 -4.77 0.69
CA GLU A 515 27.93 -4.77 -0.71
C GLU A 515 28.33 -3.36 -1.12
N ARG A 516 29.45 -3.25 -1.86
CA ARG A 516 29.99 -1.97 -2.34
C ARG A 516 30.25 -2.03 -3.82
N ASN A 517 30.03 -0.91 -4.50
CA ASN A 517 30.45 -0.73 -5.87
C ASN A 517 31.97 -0.54 -5.90
N SER A 518 32.68 -1.42 -6.60
CA SER A 518 34.14 -1.44 -6.70
C SER A 518 34.66 -0.46 -7.75
#